data_4000a697a5648dabc5df0693cb0ab9c7
#
_entry.id   4000a697a5648dabc5df0693cb0ab9c7
#
_cell.length_a   1.000
_cell.length_b   1.000
_cell.length_c   1.000
_cell.angle_alpha   90.00
_cell.angle_beta   90.00
_cell.angle_gamma   90.00
#
_symmetry.space_group_name_H-M   'P 1'
#
loop_
_entity.id
_entity.type
_entity.pdbx_description
1 polymer ?
#
loop_
_entity_poly.entity_id
_entity_poly.type
_entity_poly.pdbx_seq_one_letter_code
_entity_poly.pdbx_strand_id
1 'polypeptide(L)'
;MHIRIVSYNIHRAIGVDRRFRLERIVRILEHIDADIALLQEVDCGAPRSCELDLGRELAQALGYPHYAIGHNVTLRKGRYGNATLSRFPIRRERNIDLSVDSRKRRGCQHTHIEIESSAGVAHPLEVFNLHLGLSAQERARQVGMLVRSQEFTGLDPAQACLVGGDFNDWRNLLPPIFTEVLGFDCATNRRDDFRRPIRTYPAFSPTGGLDKIFYRGPVRALDARACRLGVSRLASDHLPVIAEFELS
;
A
#
# COMPACT_ATOMS: atom_id res chain seq x y z
N MET A 1 -18.03 7.65 -8.82
CA MET A 1 -17.02 7.06 -9.73
C MET A 1 -16.45 5.78 -9.15
N HIS A 2 -16.20 4.72 -9.93
CA HIS A 2 -15.64 3.45 -9.46
C HIS A 2 -14.12 3.40 -9.65
N ILE A 3 -13.37 2.98 -8.62
CA ILE A 3 -11.92 2.80 -8.68
C ILE A 3 -11.50 1.50 -8.02
N ARG A 4 -10.44 0.88 -8.54
CA ARG A 4 -9.81 -0.31 -7.98
C ARG A 4 -8.42 0.01 -7.46
N ILE A 5 -8.15 -0.39 -6.22
CA ILE A 5 -6.88 -0.17 -5.55
C ILE A 5 -6.29 -1.51 -5.13
N VAL A 6 -4.99 -1.67 -5.32
CA VAL A 6 -4.25 -2.82 -4.81
C VAL A 6 -3.19 -2.37 -3.83
N SER A 7 -3.05 -3.07 -2.69
CA SER A 7 -1.88 -3.00 -1.82
C SER A 7 -1.09 -4.29 -1.92
N TYR A 8 0.22 -4.19 -2.13
CA TYR A 8 1.06 -5.35 -2.35
C TYR A 8 2.51 -5.13 -1.88
N ASN A 9 2.92 -5.82 -0.83
CA ASN A 9 4.33 -5.97 -0.51
C ASN A 9 4.96 -6.92 -1.55
N ILE A 10 5.74 -6.36 -2.48
CA ILE A 10 6.33 -7.11 -3.61
C ILE A 10 7.61 -7.87 -3.24
N HIS A 11 8.06 -7.76 -1.98
CA HIS A 11 9.29 -8.40 -1.50
C HIS A 11 10.48 -8.23 -2.48
N ARG A 12 10.65 -7.01 -3.03
CA ARG A 12 11.74 -6.64 -3.97
C ARG A 12 11.73 -7.46 -5.27
N ALA A 13 10.57 -8.01 -5.66
CA ALA A 13 10.40 -8.98 -6.74
C ALA A 13 11.25 -10.27 -6.57
N ILE A 14 11.63 -10.58 -5.32
CA ILE A 14 12.31 -11.83 -4.96
C ILE A 14 11.26 -12.78 -4.40
N GLY A 15 10.96 -13.83 -5.16
CA GLY A 15 9.96 -14.80 -4.77
C GLY A 15 10.34 -15.66 -3.56
N VAL A 16 9.41 -16.48 -3.08
CA VAL A 16 9.67 -17.45 -2.00
C VAL A 16 10.69 -18.53 -2.42
N ASP A 17 10.90 -18.69 -3.72
CA ASP A 17 11.98 -19.50 -4.32
C ASP A 17 13.34 -18.78 -4.33
N ARG A 18 13.46 -17.61 -3.71
CA ARG A 18 14.65 -16.76 -3.63
C ARG A 18 15.18 -16.29 -5.01
N ARG A 19 14.34 -16.28 -6.03
CA ARG A 19 14.71 -15.80 -7.37
C ARG A 19 14.10 -14.42 -7.61
N PHE A 20 14.93 -13.49 -8.09
CA PHE A 20 14.45 -12.22 -8.61
C PHE A 20 13.73 -12.45 -9.94
N ARG A 21 12.45 -12.03 -10.01
CA ARG A 21 11.59 -12.19 -11.19
C ARG A 21 10.55 -11.09 -11.24
N LEU A 22 10.90 -9.95 -11.83
CA LEU A 22 10.01 -8.78 -11.92
C LEU A 22 8.75 -9.11 -12.76
N GLU A 23 8.89 -9.95 -13.77
CA GLU A 23 7.80 -10.37 -14.66
C GLU A 23 6.65 -11.09 -13.93
N ARG A 24 6.92 -11.68 -12.77
CA ARG A 24 5.87 -12.27 -11.94
C ARG A 24 4.99 -11.19 -11.30
N ILE A 25 5.61 -10.10 -10.83
CA ILE A 25 4.89 -8.96 -10.25
C ILE A 25 4.09 -8.25 -11.33
N VAL A 26 4.69 -8.01 -12.50
CA VAL A 26 4.01 -7.43 -13.67
C VAL A 26 2.75 -8.25 -14.01
N ARG A 27 2.88 -9.56 -14.22
CA ARG A 27 1.75 -10.44 -14.55
C ARG A 27 0.63 -10.41 -13.52
N ILE A 28 0.97 -10.29 -12.22
CA ILE A 28 -0.03 -10.20 -11.15
C ILE A 28 -0.77 -8.87 -11.22
N LEU A 29 -0.03 -7.76 -11.36
CA LEU A 29 -0.61 -6.43 -11.40
C LEU A 29 -1.41 -6.18 -12.69
N GLU A 30 -0.98 -6.71 -13.83
CA GLU A 30 -1.77 -6.73 -15.08
C GLU A 30 -3.11 -7.46 -14.89
N HIS A 31 -3.09 -8.63 -14.25
CA HIS A 31 -4.32 -9.38 -13.98
C HIS A 31 -5.27 -8.63 -13.03
N ILE A 32 -4.74 -7.91 -12.05
CA ILE A 32 -5.52 -7.12 -11.10
C ILE A 32 -6.12 -5.90 -11.78
N ASP A 33 -5.39 -5.28 -12.70
CA ASP A 33 -5.79 -4.10 -13.46
C ASP A 33 -6.31 -2.98 -12.56
N ALA A 34 -5.48 -2.60 -11.56
CA ALA A 34 -5.81 -1.57 -10.58
C ALA A 34 -5.64 -0.16 -11.16
N ASP A 35 -6.44 0.79 -10.69
CA ASP A 35 -6.28 2.22 -11.01
C ASP A 35 -5.14 2.85 -10.20
N ILE A 36 -4.96 2.37 -8.95
CA ILE A 36 -3.89 2.81 -8.07
C ILE A 36 -3.26 1.56 -7.41
N ALA A 37 -1.91 1.47 -7.47
CA ALA A 37 -1.17 0.40 -6.81
C ALA A 37 -0.27 0.96 -5.69
N LEU A 38 -0.47 0.45 -4.47
CA LEU A 38 0.31 0.76 -3.27
C LEU A 38 1.32 -0.36 -3.06
N LEU A 39 2.57 -0.14 -3.43
CA LEU A 39 3.61 -1.15 -3.39
C LEU A 39 4.56 -0.91 -2.22
N GLN A 40 4.96 -1.98 -1.52
CA GLN A 40 5.96 -1.92 -0.47
C GLN A 40 7.17 -2.79 -0.84
N GLU A 41 8.30 -2.54 -0.20
CA GLU A 41 9.59 -3.17 -0.48
C GLU A 41 10.06 -3.00 -1.94
N VAL A 42 9.93 -1.80 -2.48
CA VAL A 42 10.35 -1.42 -3.83
C VAL A 42 11.80 -0.97 -3.82
N ASP A 43 12.70 -1.75 -4.43
CA ASP A 43 14.13 -1.43 -4.56
C ASP A 43 14.39 -0.40 -5.68
N CYS A 44 15.45 0.41 -5.49
CA CYS A 44 16.02 1.28 -6.50
C CYS A 44 17.55 1.19 -6.45
N GLY A 45 18.18 0.70 -7.52
CA GLY A 45 19.63 0.58 -7.66
C GLY A 45 20.28 -0.46 -6.73
N ALA A 46 19.52 -1.41 -6.19
CA ALA A 46 20.04 -2.44 -5.31
C ALA A 46 20.56 -3.65 -6.12
N PRO A 47 21.76 -4.20 -5.80
CA PRO A 47 22.31 -5.35 -6.56
C PRO A 47 21.41 -6.58 -6.54
N ARG A 48 20.67 -6.81 -5.44
CA ARG A 48 19.74 -7.95 -5.29
C ARG A 48 18.55 -7.92 -6.25
N SER A 49 18.25 -6.75 -6.79
CA SER A 49 17.19 -6.49 -7.80
C SER A 49 17.79 -6.01 -9.13
N CYS A 50 18.99 -6.49 -9.48
CA CYS A 50 19.70 -6.19 -10.73
C CYS A 50 19.94 -4.68 -10.94
N GLU A 51 20.09 -3.91 -9.87
CA GLU A 51 20.31 -2.46 -9.88
C GLU A 51 19.19 -1.66 -10.57
N LEU A 52 18.01 -2.28 -10.79
CA LEU A 52 16.86 -1.64 -11.40
C LEU A 52 16.20 -0.63 -10.45
N ASP A 53 15.49 0.33 -11.02
CA ASP A 53 14.49 1.13 -10.34
C ASP A 53 13.13 0.44 -10.50
N LEU A 54 12.78 -0.42 -9.53
CA LEU A 54 11.58 -1.25 -9.64
C LEU A 54 10.29 -0.44 -9.75
N GLY A 55 10.22 0.75 -9.13
CA GLY A 55 9.04 1.60 -9.22
C GLY A 55 8.83 2.10 -10.64
N ARG A 56 9.88 2.59 -11.27
CA ARG A 56 9.85 3.04 -12.68
C ARG A 56 9.60 1.88 -13.64
N GLU A 57 10.31 0.77 -13.47
CA GLU A 57 10.16 -0.42 -14.34
C GLU A 57 8.71 -0.95 -14.30
N LEU A 58 8.11 -1.03 -13.12
CA LEU A 58 6.71 -1.45 -12.96
C LEU A 58 5.74 -0.42 -13.56
N ALA A 59 5.96 0.88 -13.35
CA ALA A 59 5.11 1.91 -13.94
C ALA A 59 5.12 1.84 -15.47
N GLN A 60 6.30 1.68 -16.08
CA GLN A 60 6.45 1.56 -17.53
C GLN A 60 5.82 0.27 -18.07
N ALA A 61 6.14 -0.89 -17.46
CA ALA A 61 5.62 -2.17 -17.92
C ALA A 61 4.09 -2.27 -17.84
N LEU A 62 3.47 -1.61 -16.85
CA LEU A 62 2.03 -1.63 -16.61
C LEU A 62 1.28 -0.44 -17.20
N GLY A 63 1.98 0.49 -17.84
CA GLY A 63 1.37 1.67 -18.47
C GLY A 63 0.79 2.68 -17.47
N TYR A 64 1.33 2.76 -16.24
CA TYR A 64 0.93 3.82 -15.32
C TYR A 64 1.63 5.13 -15.68
N PRO A 65 0.88 6.18 -16.06
CA PRO A 65 1.47 7.47 -16.44
C PRO A 65 2.06 8.25 -15.27
N HIS A 66 1.61 7.96 -14.04
CA HIS A 66 2.03 8.66 -12.84
C HIS A 66 2.52 7.68 -11.78
N TYR A 67 3.64 7.99 -11.15
CA TYR A 67 4.15 7.23 -10.02
C TYR A 67 4.96 8.11 -9.07
N ALA A 68 5.00 7.72 -7.81
CA ALA A 68 5.78 8.34 -6.76
C ALA A 68 6.55 7.27 -5.99
N ILE A 69 7.79 7.58 -5.54
CA ILE A 69 8.62 6.63 -4.79
C ILE A 69 9.12 7.29 -3.51
N GLY A 70 8.73 6.74 -2.36
CA GLY A 70 9.21 7.14 -1.03
C GLY A 70 10.34 6.22 -0.56
N HIS A 71 11.60 6.65 -0.71
CA HIS A 71 12.74 5.89 -0.22
C HIS A 71 12.90 6.05 1.30
N ASN A 72 12.76 4.97 2.04
CA ASN A 72 12.85 4.96 3.50
C ASN A 72 14.18 4.40 3.99
N VAL A 73 14.81 3.51 3.23
CA VAL A 73 16.04 2.81 3.61
C VAL A 73 17.12 3.07 2.58
N THR A 74 18.26 3.59 3.04
CA THR A 74 19.50 3.63 2.28
C THR A 74 20.30 2.37 2.55
N LEU A 75 20.69 1.68 1.48
CA LEU A 75 21.53 0.50 1.51
C LEU A 75 22.98 0.89 1.22
N ARG A 76 23.93 -0.04 1.40
CA ARG A 76 25.32 0.18 0.95
C ARG A 76 25.38 0.50 -0.55
N LYS A 77 24.53 -0.14 -1.37
CA LYS A 77 24.26 0.20 -2.77
C LYS A 77 22.76 0.21 -2.98
N GLY A 78 22.22 1.33 -3.48
CA GLY A 78 20.81 1.52 -3.73
C GLY A 78 20.00 1.93 -2.51
N ARG A 79 18.69 1.96 -2.69
CA ARG A 79 17.68 2.37 -1.70
C ARG A 79 16.46 1.49 -1.86
N TYR A 80 15.57 1.49 -0.87
CA TYR A 80 14.23 0.93 -1.06
C TYR A 80 13.20 1.60 -0.15
N GLY A 81 11.92 1.40 -0.50
CA GLY A 81 10.81 1.97 0.25
C GLY A 81 9.47 1.58 -0.33
N ASN A 82 8.56 2.55 -0.37
CA ASN A 82 7.21 2.36 -0.91
C ASN A 82 7.08 3.08 -2.26
N ALA A 83 6.23 2.57 -3.14
CA ALA A 83 5.88 3.23 -4.39
C ALA A 83 4.36 3.23 -4.58
N THR A 84 3.83 4.37 -5.05
CA THR A 84 2.44 4.49 -5.48
C THR A 84 2.43 4.69 -6.99
N LEU A 85 1.77 3.79 -7.72
CA LEU A 85 1.54 3.91 -9.17
C LEU A 85 0.08 4.33 -9.37
N SER A 86 -0.20 5.23 -10.31
CA SER A 86 -1.53 5.76 -10.53
C SER A 86 -1.83 5.99 -12.01
N ARG A 87 -3.04 5.66 -12.43
CA ARG A 87 -3.60 6.10 -13.73
C ARG A 87 -3.98 7.57 -13.72
N PHE A 88 -4.17 8.14 -12.53
CA PHE A 88 -4.58 9.51 -12.33
C PHE A 88 -3.40 10.39 -11.93
N PRO A 89 -3.42 11.70 -12.21
CA PRO A 89 -2.36 12.63 -11.84
C PRO A 89 -2.07 12.66 -10.34
N ILE A 90 -0.80 12.49 -9.99
CA ILE A 90 -0.29 12.72 -8.63
C ILE A 90 0.17 14.19 -8.56
N ARG A 91 -0.58 15.04 -7.86
CA ARG A 91 -0.31 16.48 -7.77
C ARG A 91 0.68 16.85 -6.68
N ARG A 92 0.75 16.03 -5.64
CA ARG A 92 1.68 16.22 -4.53
C ARG A 92 2.11 14.89 -3.98
N GLU A 93 3.38 14.80 -3.61
CA GLU A 93 3.93 13.65 -2.89
C GLU A 93 4.77 14.12 -1.70
N ARG A 94 4.78 13.34 -0.63
CA ARG A 94 5.62 13.49 0.55
C ARG A 94 5.99 12.12 1.08
N ASN A 95 7.14 12.02 1.70
CA ASN A 95 7.57 10.79 2.36
C ASN A 95 7.76 11.08 3.85
N ILE A 96 6.86 10.58 4.68
CA ILE A 96 6.84 10.78 6.13
C ILE A 96 7.78 9.75 6.75
N ASP A 97 8.79 10.19 7.47
CA ASP A 97 9.70 9.29 8.20
C ASP A 97 9.00 8.74 9.44
N LEU A 98 8.83 7.42 9.48
CA LEU A 98 8.27 6.68 10.61
C LEU A 98 9.34 5.85 11.33
N SER A 99 10.61 6.20 11.18
CA SER A 99 11.70 5.46 11.79
C SER A 99 11.74 5.65 13.31
N VAL A 100 11.88 4.56 14.04
CA VAL A 100 11.90 4.56 15.51
C VAL A 100 13.27 4.09 15.99
N ASP A 101 13.98 4.95 16.72
CA ASP A 101 15.28 4.67 17.33
C ASP A 101 16.30 4.07 16.31
N SER A 102 17.05 3.05 16.68
CA SER A 102 18.01 2.34 15.82
C SER A 102 17.38 1.20 15.00
N ARG A 103 16.05 1.09 14.97
CA ARG A 103 15.35 0.03 14.24
C ARG A 103 15.42 0.23 12.73
N LYS A 104 15.00 -0.78 11.97
CA LYS A 104 14.89 -0.70 10.51
C LYS A 104 14.03 0.50 10.13
N ARG A 105 14.57 1.38 9.30
CA ARG A 105 13.85 2.57 8.85
C ARG A 105 12.54 2.21 8.16
N ARG A 106 11.52 2.99 8.46
CA ARG A 106 10.17 2.86 7.94
C ARG A 106 9.64 4.22 7.52
N GLY A 107 8.66 4.22 6.64
CA GLY A 107 8.02 5.45 6.21
C GLY A 107 6.62 5.22 5.69
N CYS A 108 5.93 6.33 5.54
CA CYS A 108 4.64 6.41 4.88
C CYS A 108 4.75 7.39 3.72
N GLN A 109 4.50 6.91 2.52
CA GLN A 109 4.38 7.78 1.36
C GLN A 109 2.97 8.37 1.31
N HIS A 110 2.88 9.68 1.32
CA HIS A 110 1.64 10.42 1.12
C HIS A 110 1.59 10.95 -0.30
N THR A 111 0.48 10.71 -1.00
CA THR A 111 0.22 11.24 -2.34
C THR A 111 -1.18 11.85 -2.41
N HIS A 112 -1.27 13.04 -3.00
CA HIS A 112 -2.53 13.67 -3.39
C HIS A 112 -2.80 13.34 -4.85
N ILE A 113 -3.86 12.58 -5.10
CA ILE A 113 -4.23 12.09 -6.44
C ILE A 113 -5.51 12.80 -6.87
N GLU A 114 -5.49 13.39 -8.06
CA GLU A 114 -6.65 14.05 -8.65
C GLU A 114 -7.34 13.09 -9.61
N ILE A 115 -8.51 12.62 -9.19
CA ILE A 115 -9.32 11.69 -9.98
C ILE A 115 -10.41 12.50 -10.66
N GLU A 116 -10.43 12.49 -11.99
CA GLU A 116 -11.46 13.16 -12.77
C GLU A 116 -12.44 12.12 -13.33
N SER A 117 -13.73 12.32 -13.08
CA SER A 117 -14.78 11.49 -13.67
C SER A 117 -14.96 11.81 -15.15
N SER A 118 -15.61 10.92 -15.91
CA SER A 118 -15.97 11.15 -17.30
C SER A 118 -16.88 12.38 -17.53
N ALA A 119 -17.53 12.86 -16.46
CA ALA A 119 -18.34 14.08 -16.45
C ALA A 119 -17.53 15.35 -16.12
N GLY A 120 -16.19 15.26 -15.98
CA GLY A 120 -15.31 16.38 -15.61
C GLY A 120 -15.41 16.80 -14.14
N VAL A 121 -15.97 15.95 -13.26
CA VAL A 121 -16.00 16.22 -11.83
C VAL A 121 -14.71 15.70 -11.20
N ALA A 122 -14.02 16.59 -10.48
CA ALA A 122 -12.80 16.23 -9.76
C ALA A 122 -13.14 15.60 -8.39
N HIS A 123 -12.50 14.47 -8.11
CA HIS A 123 -12.56 13.76 -6.83
C HIS A 123 -11.14 13.67 -6.26
N PRO A 124 -10.70 14.64 -5.45
CA PRO A 124 -9.38 14.60 -4.83
C PRO A 124 -9.32 13.46 -3.81
N LEU A 125 -8.23 12.68 -3.87
CA LEU A 125 -8.02 11.53 -3.01
C LEU A 125 -6.66 11.66 -2.31
N GLU A 126 -6.66 11.65 -0.99
CA GLU A 126 -5.44 11.55 -0.18
C GLU A 126 -5.10 10.08 0.06
N VAL A 127 -3.90 9.68 -0.27
CA VAL A 127 -3.46 8.28 -0.17
C VAL A 127 -2.17 8.18 0.63
N PHE A 128 -2.21 7.35 1.67
CA PHE A 128 -1.06 7.03 2.52
C PHE A 128 -0.68 5.57 2.30
N ASN A 129 0.49 5.35 1.70
CA ASN A 129 1.07 4.02 1.46
C ASN A 129 2.17 3.76 2.49
N LEU A 130 1.94 2.85 3.42
CA LEU A 130 2.85 2.61 4.54
C LEU A 130 3.39 1.18 4.59
N HIS A 131 4.53 1.02 5.28
CA HIS A 131 5.06 -0.27 5.69
C HIS A 131 5.61 -0.14 7.11
N LEU A 132 4.88 -0.71 8.08
CA LEU A 132 5.18 -0.57 9.51
C LEU A 132 6.21 -1.59 10.00
N GLY A 133 6.68 -1.39 11.22
CA GLY A 133 7.63 -2.27 11.90
C GLY A 133 7.02 -3.55 12.43
N LEU A 134 7.89 -4.49 12.83
CA LEU A 134 7.48 -5.85 13.23
C LEU A 134 6.92 -5.93 14.66
N SER A 135 7.36 -5.07 15.59
CA SER A 135 6.89 -5.13 16.98
C SER A 135 5.66 -4.24 17.20
N ALA A 136 4.75 -4.66 18.08
CA ALA A 136 3.55 -3.89 18.40
C ALA A 136 3.87 -2.49 18.97
N GLN A 137 4.89 -2.39 19.83
CA GLN A 137 5.33 -1.12 20.40
C GLN A 137 5.88 -0.17 19.31
N GLU A 138 6.65 -0.69 18.36
CA GLU A 138 7.16 0.09 17.24
C GLU A 138 6.02 0.60 16.38
N ARG A 139 5.07 -0.26 16.00
CA ARG A 139 3.88 0.13 15.23
C ARG A 139 3.04 1.21 15.92
N ALA A 140 2.83 1.07 17.24
CA ALA A 140 2.10 2.09 18.01
C ALA A 140 2.78 3.46 17.95
N ARG A 141 4.11 3.52 18.07
CA ARG A 141 4.89 4.76 17.90
C ARG A 141 4.78 5.30 16.47
N GLN A 142 4.90 4.43 15.46
CA GLN A 142 4.81 4.79 14.05
C GLN A 142 3.45 5.36 13.68
N VAL A 143 2.37 4.74 14.13
CA VAL A 143 1.01 5.29 13.95
C VAL A 143 0.89 6.64 14.66
N GLY A 144 1.42 6.77 15.88
CA GLY A 144 1.45 8.06 16.59
C GLY A 144 2.27 9.14 15.85
N MET A 145 3.35 8.79 15.17
CA MET A 145 4.12 9.72 14.31
C MET A 145 3.31 10.11 13.07
N LEU A 146 2.69 9.15 12.40
CA LEU A 146 1.83 9.40 11.24
C LEU A 146 0.70 10.38 11.57
N VAL A 147 -0.05 10.11 12.66
CA VAL A 147 -1.19 10.94 13.08
C VAL A 147 -0.79 12.37 13.46
N ARG A 148 0.44 12.56 13.95
CA ARG A 148 1.00 13.88 14.28
C ARG A 148 1.73 14.55 13.12
N SER A 149 1.89 13.88 11.97
CA SER A 149 2.53 14.51 10.80
C SER A 149 1.69 15.64 10.25
N GLN A 150 2.35 16.61 9.64
CA GLN A 150 1.69 17.75 9.01
C GLN A 150 0.72 17.29 7.90
N GLU A 151 1.10 16.26 7.18
CA GLU A 151 0.30 15.68 6.10
C GLU A 151 -1.00 15.09 6.61
N PHE A 152 -0.99 14.45 7.79
CA PHE A 152 -2.18 13.83 8.35
C PHE A 152 -3.06 14.82 9.13
N THR A 153 -2.44 15.74 9.91
CA THR A 153 -3.17 16.77 10.67
C THR A 153 -3.78 17.84 9.78
N GLY A 154 -3.20 18.06 8.59
CA GLY A 154 -3.72 19.01 7.60
C GLY A 154 -4.83 18.45 6.71
N LEU A 155 -5.29 17.21 6.92
CA LEU A 155 -6.38 16.63 6.15
C LEU A 155 -7.72 17.25 6.51
N ASP A 156 -8.48 17.63 5.50
CA ASP A 156 -9.89 17.93 5.67
C ASP A 156 -10.65 16.63 6.01
N PRO A 157 -11.39 16.55 7.13
CA PRO A 157 -12.20 15.39 7.46
C PRO A 157 -13.24 15.02 6.39
N ALA A 158 -13.70 15.98 5.60
CA ALA A 158 -14.66 15.79 4.52
C ALA A 158 -14.02 15.26 3.23
N GLN A 159 -12.68 15.22 3.14
CA GLN A 159 -11.98 14.76 1.94
C GLN A 159 -11.82 13.24 1.94
N ALA A 160 -11.93 12.62 0.75
CA ALA A 160 -11.64 11.21 0.56
C ALA A 160 -10.19 10.89 0.93
N CYS A 161 -10.00 9.91 1.82
CA CYS A 161 -8.69 9.52 2.30
C CYS A 161 -8.58 8.00 2.43
N LEU A 162 -7.45 7.45 1.97
CA LEU A 162 -7.09 6.05 2.10
C LEU A 162 -5.76 5.90 2.83
N VAL A 163 -5.68 4.94 3.74
CA VAL A 163 -4.44 4.51 4.39
C VAL A 163 -4.27 3.03 4.11
N GLY A 164 -3.32 2.67 3.25
CA GLY A 164 -3.09 1.29 2.85
C GLY A 164 -1.63 0.88 2.98
N GLY A 165 -1.37 -0.44 2.95
CA GLY A 165 -0.02 -0.96 3.01
C GLY A 165 0.12 -2.22 3.85
N ASP A 166 1.39 -2.53 4.16
CA ASP A 166 1.77 -3.61 5.07
C ASP A 166 1.88 -3.07 6.50
N PHE A 167 0.88 -3.36 7.30
CA PHE A 167 0.81 -2.94 8.71
C PHE A 167 1.62 -3.85 9.64
N ASN A 168 2.07 -5.02 9.20
CA ASN A 168 2.74 -6.03 10.03
C ASN A 168 1.99 -6.36 11.33
N ASP A 169 0.67 -6.20 11.32
CA ASP A 169 -0.17 -6.30 12.52
C ASP A 169 -0.76 -7.71 12.70
N TRP A 170 0.08 -8.63 13.12
CA TRP A 170 -0.24 -10.03 13.37
C TRP A 170 -1.39 -10.27 14.34
N ARG A 171 -1.53 -9.38 15.33
CA ARG A 171 -2.53 -9.51 16.40
C ARG A 171 -3.78 -8.70 16.14
N ASN A 172 -3.84 -8.01 15.00
CA ASN A 172 -4.95 -7.13 14.63
C ASN A 172 -5.26 -6.08 15.70
N LEU A 173 -4.21 -5.43 16.25
CA LEU A 173 -4.30 -4.44 17.32
C LEU A 173 -4.54 -3.01 16.80
N LEU A 174 -4.18 -2.73 15.55
CA LEU A 174 -4.28 -1.40 14.96
C LEU A 174 -5.69 -1.03 14.46
N PRO A 175 -6.54 -1.96 13.95
CA PRO A 175 -7.84 -1.59 13.44
C PRO A 175 -8.69 -0.74 14.39
N PRO A 176 -8.80 -1.04 15.71
CA PRO A 176 -9.56 -0.19 16.61
C PRO A 176 -9.05 1.26 16.67
N ILE A 177 -7.74 1.48 16.52
CA ILE A 177 -7.17 2.85 16.49
C ILE A 177 -7.68 3.58 15.25
N PHE A 178 -7.66 2.93 14.09
CA PHE A 178 -8.13 3.53 12.84
C PHE A 178 -9.65 3.71 12.83
N THR A 179 -10.42 2.71 13.32
CA THR A 179 -11.88 2.75 13.19
C THR A 179 -12.57 3.52 14.33
N GLU A 180 -12.12 3.37 15.57
CA GLU A 180 -12.80 3.95 16.72
C GLU A 180 -12.24 5.33 17.10
N VAL A 181 -10.93 5.58 16.84
CA VAL A 181 -10.27 6.84 17.23
C VAL A 181 -10.11 7.79 16.04
N LEU A 182 -9.71 7.28 14.87
CA LEU A 182 -9.40 8.11 13.71
C LEU A 182 -10.56 8.22 12.70
N GLY A 183 -11.68 7.53 12.93
CA GLY A 183 -12.89 7.62 12.13
C GLY A 183 -12.77 7.05 10.72
N PHE A 184 -11.91 6.03 10.52
CA PHE A 184 -11.82 5.29 9.27
C PHE A 184 -12.68 4.04 9.31
N ASP A 185 -13.13 3.60 8.15
CA ASP A 185 -13.62 2.24 7.94
C ASP A 185 -12.51 1.33 7.41
N CYS A 186 -12.65 0.01 7.55
CA CYS A 186 -11.68 -0.97 7.06
C CYS A 186 -12.26 -1.75 5.88
N ALA A 187 -11.73 -1.52 4.67
CA ALA A 187 -12.16 -2.23 3.47
C ALA A 187 -11.69 -3.70 3.44
N THR A 188 -10.57 -4.01 4.09
CA THR A 188 -9.91 -5.33 4.02
C THR A 188 -10.32 -6.29 5.13
N ASN A 189 -11.45 -6.04 5.78
CA ASN A 189 -12.12 -7.02 6.62
C ASN A 189 -13.01 -7.94 5.77
N ARG A 190 -13.24 -9.16 6.24
CA ARG A 190 -14.10 -10.13 5.54
C ARG A 190 -15.56 -9.67 5.58
N ARG A 191 -16.30 -9.90 4.50
CA ARG A 191 -17.73 -9.55 4.43
C ARG A 191 -18.61 -10.34 5.42
N ASP A 192 -18.24 -11.59 5.67
CA ASP A 192 -18.96 -12.50 6.58
C ASP A 192 -18.61 -12.30 8.06
N ASP A 193 -17.49 -11.61 8.33
CA ASP A 193 -17.06 -11.27 9.68
C ASP A 193 -16.17 -10.02 9.65
N PHE A 194 -16.77 -8.86 9.89
CA PHE A 194 -16.06 -7.56 9.88
C PHE A 194 -14.94 -7.44 10.91
N ARG A 195 -14.78 -8.40 11.82
CA ARG A 195 -13.68 -8.46 12.78
C ARG A 195 -12.48 -9.25 12.24
N ARG A 196 -12.65 -10.00 11.15
CA ARG A 196 -11.59 -10.84 10.59
C ARG A 196 -10.99 -10.21 9.35
N PRO A 197 -9.65 -9.98 9.34
CA PRO A 197 -8.98 -9.45 8.17
C PRO A 197 -8.92 -10.48 7.04
N ILE A 198 -8.83 -9.98 5.81
CA ILE A 198 -8.44 -10.77 4.65
C ILE A 198 -7.00 -11.25 4.86
N ARG A 199 -6.78 -12.56 4.74
CA ARG A 199 -5.47 -13.16 5.00
C ARG A 199 -4.59 -13.06 3.76
N THR A 200 -3.38 -12.52 3.93
CA THR A 200 -2.42 -12.25 2.85
C THR A 200 -1.05 -12.88 3.08
N TYR A 201 -0.71 -13.23 4.33
CA TYR A 201 0.60 -13.73 4.71
C TYR A 201 0.53 -15.05 5.50
N PRO A 202 1.47 -16.00 5.33
CA PRO A 202 2.40 -16.09 4.19
C PRO A 202 1.65 -16.49 2.91
N ALA A 203 2.11 -16.02 1.75
CA ALA A 203 1.39 -16.16 0.47
C ALA A 203 1.01 -17.60 0.09
N PHE A 204 1.86 -18.59 0.45
CA PHE A 204 1.61 -20.01 0.14
C PHE A 204 0.50 -20.65 1.02
N SER A 205 0.32 -20.16 2.26
CA SER A 205 -0.71 -20.63 3.21
C SER A 205 -1.16 -19.48 4.12
N PRO A 206 -2.03 -18.55 3.64
CA PRO A 206 -2.32 -17.33 4.33
C PRO A 206 -3.06 -17.54 5.66
N THR A 207 -2.45 -17.10 6.76
CA THR A 207 -2.99 -17.14 8.12
C THR A 207 -3.09 -15.75 8.76
N GLY A 208 -2.20 -14.80 8.38
CA GLY A 208 -2.17 -13.42 8.85
C GLY A 208 -2.75 -12.44 7.84
N GLY A 209 -3.50 -11.43 8.31
CA GLY A 209 -4.00 -10.31 7.51
C GLY A 209 -3.17 -9.06 7.79
N LEU A 210 -1.94 -9.01 7.24
CA LEU A 210 -0.97 -7.94 7.50
C LEU A 210 -1.21 -6.72 6.63
N ASP A 211 -1.74 -6.93 5.43
CA ASP A 211 -2.02 -5.91 4.44
C ASP A 211 -3.44 -5.39 4.62
N LYS A 212 -3.58 -4.08 4.82
CA LYS A 212 -4.86 -3.44 5.12
C LYS A 212 -5.06 -2.21 4.26
N ILE A 213 -6.34 -1.86 4.04
CA ILE A 213 -6.75 -0.60 3.44
C ILE A 213 -7.88 -0.03 4.30
N PHE A 214 -7.61 1.10 4.92
CA PHE A 214 -8.59 1.92 5.65
C PHE A 214 -9.01 3.09 4.78
N TYR A 215 -10.25 3.56 4.95
CA TYR A 215 -10.80 4.66 4.16
C TYR A 215 -11.74 5.54 4.99
N ARG A 216 -11.88 6.80 4.60
CA ARG A 216 -12.86 7.74 5.18
C ARG A 216 -13.22 8.84 4.19
N GLY A 217 -14.27 9.61 4.48
CA GLY A 217 -14.77 10.70 3.64
C GLY A 217 -15.76 10.22 2.58
N PRO A 218 -15.93 10.96 1.46
CA PRO A 218 -16.88 10.64 0.40
C PRO A 218 -16.42 9.46 -0.47
N VAL A 219 -16.18 8.34 0.17
CA VAL A 219 -15.73 7.09 -0.45
C VAL A 219 -16.40 5.90 0.22
N ARG A 220 -16.85 4.93 -0.54
CA ARG A 220 -17.52 3.72 -0.07
C ARG A 220 -16.86 2.47 -0.62
N ALA A 221 -16.47 1.53 0.24
CA ALA A 221 -15.95 0.25 -0.19
C ALA A 221 -17.07 -0.63 -0.76
N LEU A 222 -16.84 -1.19 -1.94
CA LEU A 222 -17.77 -2.09 -2.64
C LEU A 222 -17.39 -3.55 -2.46
N ASP A 223 -16.11 -3.88 -2.61
CA ASP A 223 -15.55 -5.22 -2.50
C ASP A 223 -14.11 -5.19 -2.03
N ALA A 224 -13.68 -6.25 -1.35
CA ALA A 224 -12.27 -6.48 -1.11
C ALA A 224 -11.94 -7.98 -1.08
N ARG A 225 -10.77 -8.34 -1.63
CA ARG A 225 -10.30 -9.73 -1.72
C ARG A 225 -8.79 -9.82 -1.85
N ALA A 226 -8.21 -10.95 -1.50
CA ALA A 226 -6.83 -11.28 -1.84
C ALA A 226 -6.74 -11.84 -3.26
N CYS A 227 -5.72 -11.44 -4.01
CA CYS A 227 -5.40 -12.07 -5.30
C CYS A 227 -4.76 -13.44 -5.08
N ARG A 228 -5.41 -14.49 -5.55
CA ARG A 228 -4.99 -15.89 -5.35
C ARG A 228 -4.57 -16.60 -6.64
N LEU A 229 -3.99 -15.87 -7.59
CA LEU A 229 -3.36 -16.50 -8.75
C LEU A 229 -2.26 -17.47 -8.31
N GLY A 230 -2.06 -18.53 -9.05
CA GLY A 230 -0.98 -19.49 -8.76
C GLY A 230 0.40 -18.80 -8.63
N VAL A 231 0.69 -17.84 -9.51
CA VAL A 231 1.92 -17.05 -9.49
C VAL A 231 2.04 -16.13 -8.26
N SER A 232 0.93 -15.65 -7.69
CA SER A 232 0.96 -14.77 -6.50
C SER A 232 1.53 -15.49 -5.27
N ARG A 233 1.33 -16.81 -5.17
CA ARG A 233 1.88 -17.62 -4.07
C ARG A 233 3.40 -17.81 -4.14
N LEU A 234 4.01 -17.52 -5.29
CA LEU A 234 5.42 -17.70 -5.56
C LEU A 234 6.18 -16.38 -5.64
N ALA A 235 5.53 -15.32 -6.13
CA ALA A 235 6.17 -14.06 -6.49
C ALA A 235 6.62 -13.21 -5.30
N SER A 236 5.93 -13.31 -4.18
CA SER A 236 6.23 -12.63 -2.90
C SER A 236 5.83 -13.55 -1.75
N ASP A 237 6.23 -13.22 -0.54
CA ASP A 237 5.74 -13.83 0.70
C ASP A 237 4.39 -13.26 1.16
N HIS A 238 3.91 -12.17 0.52
CA HIS A 238 2.57 -11.62 0.66
C HIS A 238 1.70 -11.89 -0.57
N LEU A 239 0.38 -12.00 -0.38
CA LEU A 239 -0.60 -11.90 -1.46
C LEU A 239 -1.06 -10.45 -1.62
N PRO A 240 -1.28 -9.97 -2.86
CA PRO A 240 -1.93 -8.67 -3.06
C PRO A 240 -3.32 -8.64 -2.45
N VAL A 241 -3.68 -7.55 -1.78
CA VAL A 241 -5.05 -7.26 -1.38
C VAL A 241 -5.63 -6.20 -2.30
N ILE A 242 -6.81 -6.46 -2.83
CA ILE A 242 -7.53 -5.61 -3.78
C ILE A 242 -8.75 -5.05 -3.06
N ALA A 243 -9.04 -3.78 -3.23
CA ALA A 243 -10.28 -3.17 -2.79
C ALA A 243 -10.89 -2.32 -3.92
N GLU A 244 -12.20 -2.38 -4.04
CA GLU A 244 -12.97 -1.61 -5.01
C GLU A 244 -13.80 -0.57 -4.28
N PHE A 245 -13.75 0.66 -4.75
CA PHE A 245 -14.41 1.79 -4.12
C PHE A 245 -15.28 2.57 -5.09
N GLU A 246 -16.30 3.18 -4.54
CA GLU A 246 -17.07 4.23 -5.18
C GLU A 246 -16.74 5.57 -4.52
N LEU A 247 -16.35 6.54 -5.34
CA LEU A 247 -16.16 7.93 -4.94
C LEU A 247 -17.44 8.71 -5.25
N SER A 248 -17.92 9.48 -4.27
CA SER A 248 -19.13 10.32 -4.35
C SER A 248 -18.79 11.72 -4.76
#